data_44b3556de4a1b9eb8f5d023e852ebb78
#
_entry.id   44b3556de4a1b9eb8f5d023e852ebb78
#
_cell.length_a   1.000
_cell.length_b   1.000
_cell.length_c   1.000
_cell.angle_alpha   90.00
_cell.angle_beta   90.00
_cell.angle_gamma   90.00
#
_symmetry.space_group_name_H-M   'P 1'
#
loop_
_entity.id
_entity.type
_entity.pdbx_description
1 polymer ?
#
loop_
_entity_poly.entity_id
_entity_poly.type
_entity_poly.pdbx_seq_one_letter_code
_entity_poly.pdbx_strand_id
1 'polypeptide(L)'
;STVCADYLVSELGVSPNSVLKETSSYDTIGNAYFSLTIHAAPLGWSEVCTVTSAFHMPRARACFDWIYGACASAPRVAYLPVADEGMTEAALEARRRREEESAAALRRSAEEVGADLAAISGWLHSTHRCYAVNRQHEWGEPTEATKEELETY
;
A
#
# COMPACT_ATOMS: atom_id res chain seq x y z
N SER A 1 6.08 8.07 -6.47
CA SER A 1 6.06 7.29 -7.68
C SER A 1 6.69 7.97 -8.89
N THR A 2 6.68 9.31 -9.03
CA THR A 2 7.40 9.98 -10.14
C THR A 2 8.89 9.68 -10.06
N VAL A 3 9.51 9.85 -8.89
CA VAL A 3 10.94 9.53 -8.66
C VAL A 3 11.25 8.07 -9.01
N CYS A 4 10.37 7.12 -8.63
CA CYS A 4 10.58 5.71 -8.98
C CYS A 4 10.48 5.49 -10.50
N ALA A 5 9.54 6.15 -11.18
CA ALA A 5 9.40 6.05 -12.63
C ALA A 5 10.63 6.63 -13.35
N ASP A 6 11.11 7.79 -12.91
CA ASP A 6 12.30 8.41 -13.47
C ASP A 6 13.53 7.51 -13.27
N TYR A 7 13.71 6.91 -12.10
CA TYR A 7 14.80 5.96 -11.84
C TYR A 7 14.72 4.71 -12.71
N LEU A 8 13.52 4.13 -12.87
CA LEU A 8 13.33 2.97 -13.74
C LEU A 8 13.73 3.27 -15.20
N VAL A 9 13.39 4.46 -15.68
CA VAL A 9 13.65 4.83 -17.08
C VAL A 9 15.09 5.29 -17.28
N SER A 10 15.60 6.21 -16.45
CA SER A 10 16.91 6.84 -16.66
C SER A 10 18.08 5.97 -16.19
N GLU A 11 17.93 5.25 -15.07
CA GLU A 11 19.03 4.47 -14.49
C GLU A 11 18.98 2.98 -14.87
N LEU A 12 17.78 2.41 -14.97
CA LEU A 12 17.62 0.99 -15.28
C LEU A 12 17.23 0.70 -16.73
N GLY A 13 17.02 1.72 -17.56
CA GLY A 13 16.73 1.57 -18.98
C GLY A 13 15.39 0.93 -19.32
N VAL A 14 14.43 0.95 -18.36
CA VAL A 14 13.08 0.45 -18.60
C VAL A 14 12.37 1.35 -19.61
N SER A 15 11.73 0.76 -20.62
CA SER A 15 10.97 1.54 -21.61
C SER A 15 9.89 2.40 -20.94
N PRO A 16 9.82 3.72 -21.23
CA PRO A 16 8.76 4.58 -20.68
C PRO A 16 7.35 4.06 -20.98
N ASN A 17 7.15 3.35 -22.08
CA ASN A 17 5.88 2.76 -22.47
C ASN A 17 5.47 1.56 -21.59
N SER A 18 6.40 1.04 -20.79
CA SER A 18 6.17 -0.06 -19.85
C SER A 18 6.00 0.42 -18.41
N VAL A 19 5.98 1.74 -18.16
CA VAL A 19 5.87 2.31 -16.82
C VAL A 19 4.55 3.05 -16.68
N LEU A 20 3.70 2.59 -15.76
CA LEU A 20 2.49 3.29 -15.37
C LEU A 20 2.68 3.90 -13.96
N LYS A 21 2.35 5.18 -13.83
CA LYS A 21 2.44 5.88 -12.54
C LYS A 21 1.08 5.89 -11.86
N GLU A 22 1.02 5.35 -10.67
CA GLU A 22 -0.08 5.57 -9.75
C GLU A 22 0.31 6.69 -8.78
N THR A 23 -0.50 7.74 -8.68
CA THR A 23 -0.20 8.96 -7.91
C THR A 23 -1.32 9.39 -6.97
N SER A 24 -2.38 8.59 -6.85
CA SER A 24 -3.54 8.88 -6.00
C SER A 24 -3.39 8.30 -4.59
N SER A 25 -2.49 7.33 -4.42
CA SER A 25 -2.29 6.67 -3.14
C SER A 25 -1.39 7.46 -2.18
N TYR A 26 -1.83 7.52 -0.93
CA TYR A 26 -1.08 8.12 0.19
C TYR A 26 -0.61 7.08 1.21
N ASP A 27 -1.06 5.84 1.07
CA ASP A 27 -0.71 4.72 1.96
C ASP A 27 -0.82 3.36 1.28
N THR A 28 -0.57 2.27 2.02
CA THR A 28 -0.57 0.90 1.47
C THR A 28 -1.97 0.43 1.04
N ILE A 29 -3.03 0.88 1.72
CA ILE A 29 -4.41 0.56 1.34
C ILE A 29 -4.73 1.23 0.01
N GLY A 30 -4.38 2.50 -0.15
CA GLY A 30 -4.53 3.21 -1.41
C GLY A 30 -3.69 2.60 -2.52
N ASN A 31 -2.46 2.16 -2.25
CA ASN A 31 -1.65 1.45 -3.24
C ASN A 31 -2.41 0.24 -3.81
N ALA A 32 -3.02 -0.58 -2.95
CA ALA A 32 -3.82 -1.72 -3.41
C ALA A 32 -5.09 -1.27 -4.15
N TYR A 33 -5.83 -0.31 -3.59
CA TYR A 33 -7.10 0.15 -4.16
C TYR A 33 -6.94 0.83 -5.52
N PHE A 34 -6.04 1.81 -5.62
CA PHE A 34 -5.86 2.56 -6.86
C PHE A 34 -5.12 1.78 -7.94
N SER A 35 -4.17 0.90 -7.58
CA SER A 35 -3.57 -0.01 -8.57
C SER A 35 -4.60 -0.95 -9.18
N LEU A 36 -5.55 -1.45 -8.40
CA LEU A 36 -6.64 -2.27 -8.92
C LEU A 36 -7.60 -1.45 -9.80
N THR A 37 -8.13 -0.34 -9.25
CA THR A 37 -9.24 0.38 -9.87
C THR A 37 -8.84 1.27 -11.04
N ILE A 38 -7.61 1.80 -11.03
CA ILE A 38 -7.11 2.69 -12.10
C ILE A 38 -6.40 1.90 -13.20
N HIS A 39 -5.68 0.82 -12.85
CA HIS A 39 -4.83 0.12 -13.80
C HIS A 39 -5.26 -1.33 -14.04
N ALA A 40 -5.18 -2.18 -13.03
CA ALA A 40 -5.23 -3.62 -13.23
C ALA A 40 -6.57 -4.11 -13.77
N ALA A 41 -7.69 -3.68 -13.20
CA ALA A 41 -9.01 -4.07 -13.67
C ALA A 41 -9.38 -3.43 -15.02
N PRO A 42 -9.21 -2.09 -15.25
CA PRO A 42 -9.48 -1.47 -16.54
C PRO A 42 -8.64 -2.01 -17.70
N LEU A 43 -7.39 -2.40 -17.44
CA LEU A 43 -6.48 -2.95 -18.44
C LEU A 43 -6.62 -4.47 -18.62
N GLY A 44 -7.47 -5.12 -17.82
CA GLY A 44 -7.73 -6.55 -17.91
C GLY A 44 -6.52 -7.43 -17.59
N TRP A 45 -5.67 -6.99 -16.67
CA TRP A 45 -4.52 -7.80 -16.26
C TRP A 45 -4.98 -9.08 -15.57
N SER A 46 -4.31 -10.18 -15.86
CA SER A 46 -4.60 -11.48 -15.25
C SER A 46 -3.73 -11.79 -14.03
N GLU A 47 -2.57 -11.12 -13.93
CA GLU A 47 -1.60 -11.29 -12.85
C GLU A 47 -0.92 -9.97 -12.52
N VAL A 48 -0.64 -9.77 -11.23
CA VAL A 48 0.19 -8.69 -10.72
C VAL A 48 1.19 -9.24 -9.70
N CYS A 49 2.33 -8.59 -9.57
CA CYS A 49 3.31 -8.93 -8.53
C CYS A 49 3.57 -7.70 -7.66
N THR A 50 3.26 -7.82 -6.37
CA THR A 50 3.58 -6.80 -5.38
C THR A 50 4.99 -7.02 -4.87
N VAL A 51 5.85 -6.01 -5.05
CA VAL A 51 7.25 -6.01 -4.61
C VAL A 51 7.43 -4.98 -3.52
N THR A 52 7.95 -5.38 -2.37
CA THR A 52 8.25 -4.47 -1.25
C THR A 52 9.25 -5.11 -0.29
N SER A 53 9.77 -4.34 0.67
CA SER A 53 10.68 -4.81 1.73
C SER A 53 10.06 -5.96 2.54
N ALA A 54 10.89 -6.88 2.99
CA ALA A 54 10.43 -8.07 3.70
C ALA A 54 9.67 -7.71 5.00
N PHE A 55 10.13 -6.69 5.74
CA PHE A 55 9.44 -6.23 6.96
C PHE A 55 8.02 -5.68 6.67
N HIS A 56 7.82 -5.08 5.50
CA HIS A 56 6.53 -4.48 5.10
C HIS A 56 5.58 -5.48 4.42
N MET A 57 6.09 -6.58 3.91
CA MET A 57 5.33 -7.56 3.12
C MET A 57 4.08 -8.10 3.84
N PRO A 58 4.07 -8.40 5.16
CA PRO A 58 2.87 -8.89 5.84
C PRO A 58 1.69 -7.91 5.75
N ARG A 59 1.93 -6.60 5.93
CA ARG A 59 0.87 -5.58 5.80
C ARG A 59 0.48 -5.37 4.34
N ALA A 60 1.44 -5.29 3.43
CA ALA A 60 1.17 -5.16 2.01
C ALA A 60 0.29 -6.31 1.51
N ARG A 61 0.62 -7.56 1.87
CA ARG A 61 -0.18 -8.74 1.54
C ARG A 61 -1.61 -8.61 2.08
N ALA A 62 -1.79 -8.25 3.35
CA ALA A 62 -3.12 -8.09 3.93
C ALA A 62 -3.97 -7.03 3.19
N CYS A 63 -3.36 -5.90 2.77
CA CYS A 63 -4.04 -4.88 1.98
C CYS A 63 -4.46 -5.41 0.60
N PHE A 64 -3.52 -6.02 -0.13
CA PHE A 64 -3.78 -6.49 -1.48
C PHE A 64 -4.76 -7.68 -1.48
N ASP A 65 -4.63 -8.63 -0.57
CA ASP A 65 -5.56 -9.77 -0.47
C ASP A 65 -6.99 -9.29 -0.18
N TRP A 66 -7.17 -8.32 0.71
CA TRP A 66 -8.49 -7.75 0.99
C TRP A 66 -9.08 -7.02 -0.22
N ILE A 67 -8.34 -6.07 -0.78
CA ILE A 67 -8.84 -5.18 -1.86
C ILE A 67 -9.05 -5.97 -3.17
N TYR A 68 -8.09 -6.78 -3.58
CA TYR A 68 -8.20 -7.58 -4.80
C TYR A 68 -9.21 -8.71 -4.63
N GLY A 69 -9.30 -9.30 -3.44
CA GLY A 69 -10.31 -10.32 -3.12
C GLY A 69 -11.75 -9.80 -3.17
N ALA A 70 -11.96 -8.48 -3.05
CA ALA A 70 -13.26 -7.84 -3.15
C ALA A 70 -13.74 -7.60 -4.60
N CYS A 71 -12.93 -7.92 -5.61
CA CYS A 71 -13.24 -7.71 -7.01
C CYS A 71 -13.16 -9.03 -7.78
N ALA A 72 -14.30 -9.52 -8.28
CA ALA A 72 -14.38 -10.81 -8.99
C ALA A 72 -13.52 -10.88 -10.27
N SER A 73 -13.24 -9.74 -10.90
CA SER A 73 -12.39 -9.63 -12.08
C SER A 73 -10.96 -9.20 -11.77
N ALA A 74 -10.58 -9.16 -10.50
CA ALA A 74 -9.21 -8.80 -10.13
C ALA A 74 -8.19 -9.83 -10.61
N PRO A 75 -6.99 -9.38 -10.99
CA PRO A 75 -5.89 -10.28 -11.29
C PRO A 75 -5.43 -11.07 -10.06
N ARG A 76 -4.80 -12.20 -10.30
CA ARG A 76 -4.09 -12.94 -9.25
C ARG A 76 -2.89 -12.14 -8.75
N VAL A 77 -2.72 -12.05 -7.43
CA VAL A 77 -1.61 -11.32 -6.82
C VAL A 77 -0.51 -12.30 -6.42
N ALA A 78 0.70 -12.08 -6.93
CA ALA A 78 1.93 -12.68 -6.43
C ALA A 78 2.66 -11.68 -5.52
N TYR A 79 3.53 -12.17 -4.64
CA TYR A 79 4.25 -11.35 -3.66
C TYR A 79 5.74 -11.67 -3.69
N LEU A 80 6.56 -10.65 -3.86
CA LEU A 80 8.01 -10.75 -3.88
C LEU A 80 8.62 -9.85 -2.79
N PRO A 81 8.95 -10.41 -1.61
CA PRO A 81 9.67 -9.66 -0.58
C PRO A 81 11.12 -9.43 -1.01
N VAL A 82 11.60 -8.20 -0.83
CA VAL A 82 13.00 -7.81 -1.03
C VAL A 82 13.69 -7.77 0.33
N ALA A 83 14.93 -8.19 0.40
CA ALA A 83 15.72 -8.20 1.63
C ALA A 83 15.78 -6.81 2.28
N ASP A 84 15.75 -6.77 3.60
CA ASP A 84 15.80 -5.56 4.40
C ASP A 84 17.28 -5.16 4.59
N GLU A 85 17.80 -4.32 3.69
CA GLU A 85 19.18 -3.87 3.71
C GLU A 85 19.31 -2.45 4.26
N GLY A 86 20.48 -2.13 4.85
CA GLY A 86 20.82 -0.77 5.27
C GLY A 86 20.19 -0.30 6.58
N MET A 87 19.45 -1.16 7.29
CA MET A 87 18.86 -0.85 8.61
C MET A 87 19.60 -1.56 9.74
N THR A 88 19.62 -0.93 10.92
CA THR A 88 20.04 -1.60 12.15
C THR A 88 19.00 -2.62 12.60
N GLU A 89 19.41 -3.64 13.34
CA GLU A 89 18.46 -4.65 13.87
C GLU A 89 17.37 -4.02 14.75
N ALA A 90 17.74 -3.04 15.58
CA ALA A 90 16.78 -2.31 16.42
C ALA A 90 15.74 -1.54 15.59
N ALA A 91 16.17 -0.87 14.52
CA ALA A 91 15.26 -0.17 13.60
C ALA A 91 14.35 -1.14 12.86
N LEU A 92 14.90 -2.27 12.42
CA LEU A 92 14.13 -3.32 11.73
C LEU A 92 13.06 -3.94 12.65
N GLU A 93 13.41 -4.22 13.90
CA GLU A 93 12.46 -4.74 14.89
C GLU A 93 11.35 -3.74 15.22
N ALA A 94 11.67 -2.46 15.39
CA ALA A 94 10.68 -1.40 15.58
C ALA A 94 9.72 -1.32 14.38
N ARG A 95 10.24 -1.42 13.15
CA ARG A 95 9.41 -1.44 11.93
C ARG A 95 8.52 -2.68 11.86
N ARG A 96 9.04 -3.88 12.12
CA ARG A 96 8.25 -5.13 12.13
C ARG A 96 7.07 -5.04 13.09
N ARG A 97 7.31 -4.58 14.33
CA ARG A 97 6.25 -4.38 15.32
C ARG A 97 5.16 -3.43 14.82
N ARG A 98 5.54 -2.28 14.27
CA ARG A 98 4.59 -1.31 13.71
C ARG A 98 3.80 -1.87 12.52
N GLU A 99 4.43 -2.64 11.65
CA GLU A 99 3.77 -3.30 10.52
C GLU A 99 2.76 -4.36 10.99
N GLU A 100 3.08 -5.11 12.05
CA GLU A 100 2.17 -6.09 12.66
C GLU A 100 0.94 -5.41 13.28
N GLU A 101 1.14 -4.33 14.05
CA GLU A 101 0.06 -3.54 14.63
C GLU A 101 -0.85 -2.95 13.54
N SER A 102 -0.26 -2.40 12.48
CA SER A 102 -0.99 -1.86 11.34
C SER A 102 -1.76 -2.94 10.57
N ALA A 103 -1.17 -4.12 10.39
CA ALA A 103 -1.83 -5.25 9.76
C ALA A 103 -2.99 -5.79 10.61
N ALA A 104 -2.86 -5.78 11.93
CA ALA A 104 -3.95 -6.17 12.84
C ALA A 104 -5.11 -5.16 12.80
N ALA A 105 -4.82 -3.86 12.75
CA ALA A 105 -5.83 -2.81 12.59
C ALA A 105 -6.56 -2.94 11.24
N LEU A 106 -5.82 -3.22 10.16
CA LEU A 106 -6.39 -3.45 8.84
C LEU A 106 -7.37 -4.63 8.81
N ARG A 107 -7.01 -5.77 9.46
CA ARG A 107 -7.90 -6.94 9.51
C ARG A 107 -9.23 -6.61 10.19
N ARG A 108 -9.21 -5.85 11.28
CA ARG A 108 -10.45 -5.37 11.93
C ARG A 108 -11.29 -4.52 10.98
N SER A 109 -10.69 -3.57 10.27
CA SER A 109 -11.40 -2.78 9.27
C SER A 109 -11.97 -3.66 8.15
N ALA A 110 -11.24 -4.67 7.70
CA ALA A 110 -11.71 -5.59 6.67
C ALA A 110 -12.90 -6.45 7.15
N GLU A 111 -12.91 -6.88 8.41
CA GLU A 111 -14.03 -7.59 9.02
C GLU A 111 -15.28 -6.70 9.12
N GLU A 112 -15.12 -5.43 9.48
CA GLU A 112 -16.22 -4.46 9.63
C GLU A 112 -16.80 -4.03 8.27
N VAL A 113 -15.96 -3.76 7.29
CA VAL A 113 -16.36 -3.24 5.96
C VAL A 113 -16.79 -4.37 5.03
N GLY A 114 -16.18 -5.56 5.16
CA GLY A 114 -16.45 -6.72 4.31
C GLY A 114 -15.62 -6.72 3.03
N ALA A 115 -15.96 -7.67 2.15
CA ALA A 115 -15.24 -7.95 0.90
C ALA A 115 -16.07 -7.53 -0.32
N ASP A 116 -16.56 -6.30 -0.32
CA ASP A 116 -17.23 -5.66 -1.46
C ASP A 116 -16.51 -4.37 -1.85
N LEU A 117 -16.15 -4.24 -3.12
CA LEU A 117 -15.34 -3.11 -3.61
C LEU A 117 -16.07 -1.77 -3.46
N ALA A 118 -17.42 -1.75 -3.59
CA ALA A 118 -18.20 -0.52 -3.41
C ALA A 118 -18.24 -0.12 -1.93
N ALA A 119 -18.40 -1.08 -1.01
CA ALA A 119 -18.30 -0.84 0.43
C ALA A 119 -16.92 -0.33 0.85
N ILE A 120 -15.86 -0.94 0.32
CA ILE A 120 -14.48 -0.51 0.54
C ILE A 120 -14.26 0.91 0.02
N SER A 121 -14.75 1.23 -1.17
CA SER A 121 -14.70 2.59 -1.74
C SER A 121 -15.41 3.61 -0.84
N GLY A 122 -16.61 3.27 -0.38
CA GLY A 122 -17.38 4.10 0.54
C GLY A 122 -16.62 4.37 1.84
N TRP A 123 -16.10 3.32 2.47
CA TRP A 123 -15.30 3.42 3.68
C TRP A 123 -14.02 4.26 3.47
N LEU A 124 -13.30 4.01 2.38
CA LEU A 124 -12.05 4.72 2.05
C LEU A 124 -12.28 6.23 1.99
N HIS A 125 -13.32 6.68 1.29
CA HIS A 125 -13.57 8.10 1.05
C HIS A 125 -14.40 8.79 2.15
N SER A 126 -15.04 8.06 3.06
CA SER A 126 -15.83 8.64 4.15
C SER A 126 -15.18 8.53 5.54
N THR A 127 -14.28 7.56 5.73
CA THR A 127 -13.79 7.19 7.07
C THR A 127 -12.26 7.15 7.15
N HIS A 128 -11.58 6.76 6.07
CA HIS A 128 -10.14 6.56 6.10
C HIS A 128 -9.39 7.89 6.16
N ARG A 129 -8.45 8.04 7.12
CA ARG A 129 -7.73 9.30 7.40
C ARG A 129 -7.10 9.93 6.17
N CYS A 130 -6.52 9.13 5.28
CA CYS A 130 -5.79 9.65 4.12
C CYS A 130 -6.68 10.11 2.96
N TYR A 131 -7.97 9.74 2.93
CA TYR A 131 -8.84 9.96 1.76
C TYR A 131 -10.16 10.64 2.10
N ALA A 132 -10.64 10.52 3.33
CA ALA A 132 -11.89 11.12 3.76
C ALA A 132 -11.75 12.64 3.94
N VAL A 133 -12.51 13.42 3.17
CA VAL A 133 -12.45 14.89 3.19
C VAL A 133 -12.79 15.46 4.57
N ASN A 134 -13.70 14.84 5.31
CA ASN A 134 -14.06 15.22 6.67
C ASN A 134 -12.92 15.02 7.69
N ARG A 135 -11.85 14.31 7.32
CA ARG A 135 -10.67 14.07 8.15
C ARG A 135 -9.42 14.84 7.68
N GLN A 136 -9.54 15.72 6.69
CA GLN A 136 -8.40 16.51 6.20
C GLN A 136 -7.74 17.38 7.26
N HIS A 137 -8.48 17.79 8.29
CA HIS A 137 -7.92 18.55 9.41
C HIS A 137 -6.92 17.76 10.27
N GLU A 138 -6.90 16.43 10.16
CA GLU A 138 -5.94 15.56 10.83
C GLU A 138 -4.60 15.44 10.08
N TRP A 139 -4.52 15.99 8.87
CA TRP A 139 -3.29 15.95 8.07
C TRP A 139 -2.24 16.90 8.62
N GLY A 140 -1.03 16.39 8.82
CA GLY A 140 0.07 17.18 9.37
C GLY A 140 0.08 17.24 10.91
N GLU A 141 -0.93 16.68 11.58
CA GLU A 141 -0.84 16.51 13.03
C GLU A 141 0.33 15.59 13.38
N PRO A 142 1.14 15.94 14.40
CA PRO A 142 2.22 15.08 14.85
C PRO A 142 1.69 13.69 15.20
N THR A 143 2.28 12.66 14.64
CA THR A 143 2.04 11.30 15.13
C THR A 143 2.85 11.12 16.41
N GLU A 144 2.33 10.37 17.38
CA GLU A 144 3.06 9.96 18.59
C GLU A 144 4.20 8.97 18.25
N ALA A 145 4.90 9.22 17.14
CA ALA A 145 6.03 8.41 16.75
C ALA A 145 7.22 8.72 17.66
N THR A 146 7.85 7.69 18.18
CA THR A 146 9.07 7.84 18.97
C THR A 146 10.21 8.36 18.08
N LYS A 147 11.24 8.96 18.70
CA LYS A 147 12.41 9.46 17.96
C LYS A 147 13.08 8.34 17.14
N GLU A 148 13.14 7.12 17.67
CA GLU A 148 13.67 5.94 16.99
C GLU A 148 12.83 5.54 15.77
N GLU A 149 11.52 5.69 15.83
CA GLU A 149 10.63 5.46 14.68
C GLU A 149 10.81 6.52 13.58
N LEU A 150 11.06 7.78 13.97
CA LEU A 150 11.31 8.86 13.00
C LEU A 150 12.67 8.74 12.30
N GLU A 151 13.69 8.20 12.97
CA GLU A 151 15.02 7.95 12.38
C GLU A 151 15.00 6.83 11.33
N THR A 152 13.89 6.13 11.17
CA THR A 152 13.72 5.05 10.18
C THR A 152 13.03 5.50 8.88
N TYR A 153 12.74 6.77 8.72
CA TYR A 153 12.24 7.40 7.50
C TYR A 153 13.34 8.25 6.87
#